data_0811209507759fa7c4a1f23b93d21342
#
_entry.id   0811209507759fa7c4a1f23b93d21342
#
_cell.length_a   1.000
_cell.length_b   1.000
_cell.length_c   1.000
_cell.angle_alpha   90.00
_cell.angle_beta   90.00
_cell.angle_gamma   90.00
#
_symmetry.space_group_name_H-M   'P 1'
#
loop_
_entity.id
_entity.type
_entity.pdbx_description
1 polymer ?
#
loop_
_entity_poly.entity_id
_entity_poly.type
_entity_poly.pdbx_seq_one_letter_code
_entity_poly.pdbx_strand_id
1 'polypeptide(L)'
;QRPTPCRENGTVTAGNASGVNDGACALLLAGADAVKAHGLKPRARVVAMATAGVEPRIMGIGPVPATRKVLKLAGLTLDDMDVIELNEAFAAQALAVLRELGLADNAAHVNPNGGAIALGHPLGMSGARLVTTALHELERRHRIGKRARYALCTMCIGVGQGIATVIERV
;
A
#
# COMPACT_ATOMS: atom_id res chain seq x y z
N GLN A 1 14.46 8.11 -27.13
CA GLN A 1 13.18 8.83 -27.37
C GLN A 1 12.45 8.98 -26.03
N ARG A 2 11.84 10.13 -25.75
CA ARG A 2 10.98 10.30 -24.58
C ARG A 2 9.68 9.52 -24.82
N PRO A 3 9.14 8.79 -23.82
CA PRO A 3 7.85 8.13 -23.95
C PRO A 3 6.75 9.15 -24.30
N THR A 4 5.82 8.76 -25.18
CA THR A 4 4.69 9.62 -25.55
C THR A 4 3.75 9.79 -24.35
N PRO A 5 3.34 11.02 -23.99
CA PRO A 5 2.36 11.24 -22.94
C PRO A 5 1.00 10.61 -23.27
N CYS A 6 0.30 10.12 -22.25
CA CYS A 6 -1.06 9.58 -22.38
C CYS A 6 -2.11 10.65 -22.74
N ARG A 7 -1.77 11.92 -22.61
CA ARG A 7 -2.59 13.08 -22.95
C ARG A 7 -1.70 14.16 -23.55
N GLU A 8 -2.21 14.90 -24.52
CA GLU A 8 -1.50 16.06 -25.09
C GLU A 8 -1.09 17.04 -23.98
N ASN A 9 0.16 17.48 -24.02
CA ASN A 9 0.79 18.32 -22.99
C ASN A 9 0.78 17.71 -21.55
N GLY A 10 0.53 16.41 -21.43
CA GLY A 10 0.57 15.69 -20.17
C GLY A 10 1.97 15.21 -19.78
N THR A 11 2.13 14.81 -18.52
CA THR A 11 3.39 14.27 -17.97
C THR A 11 3.34 12.77 -17.69
N VAL A 12 2.14 12.17 -17.70
CA VAL A 12 1.96 10.74 -17.51
C VAL A 12 2.23 9.98 -18.79
N THR A 13 3.10 8.98 -18.71
CA THR A 13 3.53 8.14 -19.83
C THR A 13 3.51 6.67 -19.42
N ALA A 14 3.63 5.76 -20.37
CA ALA A 14 3.78 4.33 -20.07
C ALA A 14 5.02 4.01 -19.21
N GLY A 15 6.02 4.89 -19.18
CA GLY A 15 7.23 4.70 -18.37
C GLY A 15 7.13 5.20 -16.93
N ASN A 16 6.09 5.96 -16.57
CA ASN A 16 5.89 6.49 -15.22
C ASN A 16 4.47 6.26 -14.66
N ALA A 17 3.80 5.27 -15.21
CA ALA A 17 2.50 4.78 -14.76
C ALA A 17 2.57 3.26 -14.60
N SER A 18 1.74 2.72 -13.72
CA SER A 18 1.57 1.27 -13.63
C SER A 18 0.88 0.72 -14.88
N GLY A 19 1.26 -0.48 -15.30
CA GLY A 19 0.56 -1.20 -16.35
C GLY A 19 -0.76 -1.79 -15.83
N VAL A 20 -1.74 -1.93 -16.73
CA VAL A 20 -2.92 -2.78 -16.48
C VAL A 20 -2.51 -4.21 -16.85
N ASN A 21 -2.52 -5.10 -15.87
CA ASN A 21 -1.96 -6.44 -15.98
C ASN A 21 -2.96 -7.49 -15.51
N ASP A 22 -2.74 -8.74 -15.90
CA ASP A 22 -3.40 -9.89 -15.28
C ASP A 22 -2.61 -10.33 -14.04
N GLY A 23 -3.32 -10.77 -13.01
CA GLY A 23 -2.71 -11.26 -11.78
C GLY A 23 -3.74 -11.70 -10.76
N ALA A 24 -3.33 -12.58 -9.87
CA ALA A 24 -4.15 -13.08 -8.77
C ALA A 24 -3.36 -13.12 -7.46
N CYS A 25 -4.06 -12.88 -6.36
CA CYS A 25 -3.52 -13.00 -5.01
C CYS A 25 -4.64 -13.46 -4.08
N ALA A 26 -4.32 -14.28 -3.10
CA ALA A 26 -5.27 -14.76 -2.11
C ALA A 26 -4.76 -14.55 -0.69
N LEU A 27 -5.64 -14.11 0.19
CA LEU A 27 -5.41 -13.97 1.62
C LEU A 27 -6.48 -14.78 2.37
N LEU A 28 -6.05 -15.56 3.35
CA LEU A 28 -6.96 -16.19 4.30
C LEU A 28 -7.15 -15.25 5.50
N LEU A 29 -8.34 -14.73 5.65
CA LEU A 29 -8.75 -13.92 6.80
C LEU A 29 -9.59 -14.78 7.75
N ALA A 30 -9.26 -14.76 9.04
CA ALA A 30 -9.96 -15.55 10.04
C ALA A 30 -10.17 -14.74 11.32
N GLY A 31 -11.35 -14.85 11.92
CA GLY A 31 -11.60 -14.36 13.27
C GLY A 31 -10.96 -15.28 14.32
N ALA A 32 -10.84 -14.78 15.55
CA ALA A 32 -10.18 -15.51 16.65
C ALA A 32 -10.78 -16.91 16.88
N ASP A 33 -12.10 -17.06 16.79
CA ASP A 33 -12.78 -18.34 16.99
C ASP A 33 -12.44 -19.34 15.87
N ALA A 34 -12.39 -18.88 14.62
CA ALA A 34 -12.00 -19.71 13.48
C ALA A 34 -10.53 -20.15 13.58
N VAL A 35 -9.64 -19.22 13.98
CA VAL A 35 -8.23 -19.53 14.25
C VAL A 35 -8.11 -20.68 15.24
N LYS A 36 -8.85 -20.61 16.35
CA LYS A 36 -8.85 -21.67 17.39
C LYS A 36 -9.49 -22.96 16.89
N ALA A 37 -10.65 -22.88 16.25
CA ALA A 37 -11.41 -24.06 15.81
C ALA A 37 -10.67 -24.87 14.73
N HIS A 38 -9.90 -24.20 13.88
CA HIS A 38 -9.19 -24.85 12.76
C HIS A 38 -7.68 -24.97 12.98
N GLY A 39 -7.16 -24.65 14.17
CA GLY A 39 -5.74 -24.72 14.49
C GLY A 39 -4.86 -23.88 13.55
N LEU A 40 -5.38 -22.74 13.06
CA LEU A 40 -4.65 -21.85 12.17
C LEU A 40 -3.50 -21.16 12.91
N LYS A 41 -2.45 -20.86 12.18
CA LYS A 41 -1.31 -20.07 12.69
C LYS A 41 -1.36 -18.67 12.06
N PRO A 42 -1.87 -17.66 12.76
CA PRO A 42 -1.86 -16.29 12.27
C PRO A 42 -0.44 -15.83 11.98
N ARG A 43 -0.25 -15.15 10.88
CA ARG A 43 1.03 -14.54 10.50
C ARG A 43 1.03 -13.03 10.76
N ALA A 44 -0.16 -12.42 10.66
CA ALA A 44 -0.37 -11.02 11.00
C ALA A 44 -1.78 -10.81 11.56
N ARG A 45 -1.94 -9.69 12.23
CA ARG A 45 -3.23 -9.16 12.68
C ARG A 45 -3.55 -7.88 11.92
N VAL A 46 -4.78 -7.73 11.45
CA VAL A 46 -5.28 -6.44 10.98
C VAL A 46 -5.54 -5.56 12.20
N VAL A 47 -4.79 -4.45 12.32
CA VAL A 47 -4.90 -3.52 13.44
C VAL A 47 -6.06 -2.56 13.23
N ALA A 48 -6.10 -1.93 12.06
CA ALA A 48 -7.16 -1.00 11.67
C ALA A 48 -7.24 -0.89 10.15
N MET A 49 -8.40 -0.46 9.66
CA MET A 49 -8.65 -0.11 8.26
C MET A 49 -9.42 1.19 8.19
N ALA A 50 -9.18 1.99 7.17
CA ALA A 50 -9.91 3.23 6.94
C ALA A 50 -10.02 3.54 5.46
N THR A 51 -11.12 4.19 5.08
CA THR A 51 -11.33 4.79 3.77
C THR A 51 -11.50 6.29 3.91
N ALA A 52 -11.22 7.02 2.85
CA ALA A 52 -11.45 8.46 2.77
C ALA A 52 -11.86 8.84 1.35
N GLY A 53 -12.64 9.92 1.23
CA GLY A 53 -13.00 10.53 -0.05
C GLY A 53 -12.17 11.78 -0.31
N VAL A 54 -11.90 12.02 -1.58
CA VAL A 54 -11.28 13.25 -2.11
C VAL A 54 -12.00 13.64 -3.41
N GLU A 55 -11.76 14.83 -3.91
CA GLU A 55 -12.29 15.20 -5.22
C GLU A 55 -11.86 14.21 -6.31
N PRO A 56 -12.76 13.74 -7.17
CA PRO A 56 -12.44 12.78 -8.23
C PRO A 56 -11.26 13.20 -9.12
N ARG A 57 -11.12 14.49 -9.39
CA ARG A 57 -10.03 15.05 -10.20
C ARG A 57 -8.66 14.82 -9.63
N ILE A 58 -8.54 14.69 -8.32
CA ILE A 58 -7.29 14.44 -7.59
C ILE A 58 -7.32 13.10 -6.85
N MET A 59 -7.96 12.10 -7.41
CA MET A 59 -8.16 10.78 -6.79
C MET A 59 -6.86 10.16 -6.28
N GLY A 60 -5.73 10.45 -6.93
CA GLY A 60 -4.42 9.93 -6.56
C GLY A 60 -3.94 10.30 -5.16
N ILE A 61 -4.49 11.38 -4.56
CA ILE A 61 -4.16 11.83 -3.21
C ILE A 61 -4.98 11.12 -2.11
N GLY A 62 -5.98 10.31 -2.49
CA GLY A 62 -6.84 9.54 -1.56
C GLY A 62 -6.10 8.76 -0.46
N PRO A 63 -4.91 8.17 -0.71
CA PRO A 63 -4.09 7.53 0.31
C PRO A 63 -3.76 8.42 1.51
N VAL A 64 -3.59 9.73 1.32
CA VAL A 64 -3.19 10.66 2.39
C VAL A 64 -4.22 10.74 3.52
N PRO A 65 -5.48 11.16 3.26
CA PRO A 65 -6.48 11.19 4.31
C PRO A 65 -6.84 9.79 4.84
N ALA A 66 -6.79 8.74 4.02
CA ALA A 66 -7.01 7.38 4.46
C ALA A 66 -5.92 6.92 5.45
N THR A 67 -4.65 7.21 5.15
CA THR A 67 -3.51 6.91 6.02
C THR A 67 -3.60 7.67 7.35
N ARG A 68 -3.84 8.98 7.30
CA ARG A 68 -4.01 9.79 8.53
C ARG A 68 -5.14 9.23 9.42
N LYS A 69 -6.24 8.82 8.81
CA LYS A 69 -7.38 8.24 9.52
C LYS A 69 -7.07 6.88 10.11
N VAL A 70 -6.44 5.97 9.38
CA VAL A 70 -6.12 4.63 9.88
C VAL A 70 -5.09 4.67 11.00
N LEU A 71 -4.07 5.52 10.90
CA LEU A 71 -3.07 5.70 11.96
C LEU A 71 -3.70 6.24 13.24
N LYS A 72 -4.60 7.22 13.13
CA LYS A 72 -5.38 7.71 14.29
C LYS A 72 -6.22 6.61 14.92
N LEU A 73 -6.90 5.77 14.14
CA LEU A 73 -7.68 4.64 14.63
C LEU A 73 -6.81 3.58 15.31
N ALA A 74 -5.61 3.36 14.80
CA ALA A 74 -4.66 2.40 15.35
C ALA A 74 -3.91 2.93 16.60
N GLY A 75 -3.96 4.23 16.88
CA GLY A 75 -3.12 4.87 17.91
C GLY A 75 -1.63 4.83 17.57
N LEU A 76 -1.30 4.87 16.27
CA LEU A 76 0.06 4.76 15.74
C LEU A 76 0.42 5.99 14.90
N THR A 77 1.71 6.14 14.61
CA THR A 77 2.28 7.18 13.75
C THR A 77 2.94 6.56 12.53
N LEU A 78 3.37 7.36 11.56
CA LEU A 78 4.17 6.88 10.42
C LEU A 78 5.53 6.33 10.86
N ASP A 79 6.11 6.87 11.92
CA ASP A 79 7.42 6.41 12.45
C ASP A 79 7.34 5.01 13.06
N ASP A 80 6.14 4.52 13.37
CA ASP A 80 5.92 3.15 13.83
C ASP A 80 5.93 2.15 12.68
N MET A 81 5.80 2.60 11.43
CA MET A 81 5.71 1.72 10.27
C MET A 81 7.09 1.25 9.81
N ASP A 82 7.32 -0.05 9.91
CA ASP A 82 8.56 -0.66 9.42
C ASP A 82 8.54 -0.88 7.90
N VAL A 83 7.35 -1.04 7.33
CA VAL A 83 7.11 -1.23 5.90
C VAL A 83 5.89 -0.41 5.49
N ILE A 84 5.99 0.27 4.36
CA ILE A 84 4.86 0.93 3.71
C ILE A 84 4.74 0.40 2.28
N GLU A 85 3.61 -0.19 1.96
CA GLU A 85 3.24 -0.58 0.61
C GLU A 85 2.22 0.43 0.07
N LEU A 86 2.68 1.33 -0.77
CA LEU A 86 1.88 2.32 -1.48
C LEU A 86 1.69 1.88 -2.93
N ASN A 87 0.45 1.69 -3.37
CA ASN A 87 0.20 1.40 -4.77
C ASN A 87 0.55 2.60 -5.66
N GLU A 88 1.46 2.39 -6.60
CA GLU A 88 1.94 3.40 -7.55
C GLU A 88 1.07 3.38 -8.81
N ALA A 89 -0.11 3.99 -8.78
CA ALA A 89 -0.89 4.17 -10.00
C ALA A 89 -0.12 5.02 -11.01
N PHE A 90 0.54 6.07 -10.53
CA PHE A 90 1.41 6.98 -11.30
C PHE A 90 2.59 7.42 -10.42
N ALA A 91 3.77 7.60 -11.00
CA ALA A 91 4.94 8.08 -10.25
C ALA A 91 4.69 9.45 -9.59
N ALA A 92 4.10 10.39 -10.32
CA ALA A 92 3.75 11.71 -9.78
C ALA A 92 2.75 11.62 -8.61
N GLN A 93 1.79 10.69 -8.69
CA GLN A 93 0.83 10.44 -7.63
C GLN A 93 1.53 9.88 -6.37
N ALA A 94 2.39 8.88 -6.53
CA ALA A 94 3.11 8.29 -5.40
C ALA A 94 4.00 9.33 -4.70
N LEU A 95 4.76 10.12 -5.46
CA LEU A 95 5.58 11.20 -4.91
C LEU A 95 4.74 12.26 -4.17
N ALA A 96 3.59 12.64 -4.71
CA ALA A 96 2.69 13.59 -4.05
C ALA A 96 2.20 13.04 -2.71
N VAL A 97 1.81 11.75 -2.66
CA VAL A 97 1.39 11.09 -1.40
C VAL A 97 2.52 11.06 -0.38
N LEU A 98 3.75 10.67 -0.78
CA LEU A 98 4.90 10.65 0.13
C LEU A 98 5.16 12.02 0.73
N ARG A 99 5.22 13.06 -0.09
CA ARG A 99 5.47 14.44 0.35
C ARG A 99 4.38 14.96 1.28
N GLU A 100 3.11 14.70 0.99
CA GLU A 100 1.97 15.07 1.84
C GLU A 100 1.96 14.33 3.19
N LEU A 101 2.55 13.15 3.24
CA LEU A 101 2.74 12.38 4.47
C LEU A 101 4.04 12.74 5.21
N GLY A 102 4.88 13.61 4.66
CA GLY A 102 6.17 13.98 5.24
C GLY A 102 7.27 12.94 5.06
N LEU A 103 7.11 12.02 4.10
CA LEU A 103 8.09 10.98 3.78
C LEU A 103 9.04 11.46 2.68
N ALA A 104 10.30 11.02 2.75
CA ALA A 104 11.26 11.28 1.68
C ALA A 104 10.87 10.53 0.40
N ASP A 105 11.13 11.12 -0.77
CA ASP A 105 10.82 10.53 -2.09
C ASP A 105 11.50 9.16 -2.29
N ASN A 106 12.61 8.91 -1.60
CA ASN A 106 13.40 7.67 -1.66
C ASN A 106 13.42 6.91 -0.34
N ALA A 107 12.39 7.04 0.48
CA ALA A 107 12.29 6.37 1.78
C ALA A 107 12.42 4.85 1.62
N ALA A 108 13.48 4.27 2.15
CA ALA A 108 13.87 2.86 1.94
C ALA A 108 12.88 1.82 2.51
N HIS A 109 11.92 2.24 3.34
CA HIS A 109 10.86 1.39 3.88
C HIS A 109 9.57 1.47 3.08
N VAL A 110 9.51 2.31 2.05
CA VAL A 110 8.38 2.40 1.11
C VAL A 110 8.64 1.53 -0.10
N ASN A 111 7.72 0.63 -0.41
CA ASN A 111 7.81 -0.31 -1.53
C ASN A 111 9.19 -0.98 -1.65
N PRO A 112 9.75 -1.57 -0.57
CA PRO A 112 11.13 -2.03 -0.56
C PRO A 112 11.43 -3.15 -1.56
N ASN A 113 10.40 -3.79 -2.08
CA ASN A 113 10.50 -4.86 -3.09
C ASN A 113 9.98 -4.43 -4.47
N GLY A 114 9.83 -3.13 -4.70
CA GLY A 114 9.22 -2.56 -5.89
C GLY A 114 7.71 -2.32 -5.75
N GLY A 115 7.22 -1.29 -6.41
CA GLY A 115 5.80 -0.91 -6.46
C GLY A 115 5.13 -1.31 -7.77
N ALA A 116 3.92 -0.82 -7.99
CA ALA A 116 3.08 -1.20 -9.12
C ALA A 116 3.67 -0.80 -10.50
N ILE A 117 4.52 0.22 -10.57
CA ILE A 117 5.19 0.60 -11.82
C ILE A 117 6.17 -0.49 -12.26
N ALA A 118 6.89 -1.10 -11.31
CA ALA A 118 7.83 -2.18 -11.57
C ALA A 118 7.17 -3.55 -11.71
N LEU A 119 6.16 -3.84 -10.87
CA LEU A 119 5.57 -5.17 -10.73
C LEU A 119 4.30 -5.37 -11.56
N GLY A 120 3.61 -4.28 -11.91
CA GLY A 120 2.30 -4.31 -12.53
C GLY A 120 1.15 -3.99 -11.55
N HIS A 121 -0.03 -3.69 -12.11
CA HIS A 121 -1.23 -3.32 -11.35
C HIS A 121 -2.46 -4.07 -11.85
N PRO A 122 -2.59 -5.36 -11.55
CA PRO A 122 -3.84 -6.09 -11.71
C PRO A 122 -4.88 -5.53 -10.75
N LEU A 123 -5.81 -4.71 -11.23
CA LEU A 123 -6.68 -3.85 -10.41
C LEU A 123 -7.35 -4.58 -9.25
N GLY A 124 -7.98 -5.73 -9.53
CA GLY A 124 -8.69 -6.52 -8.51
C GLY A 124 -7.76 -7.26 -7.53
N MET A 125 -6.49 -7.47 -7.88
CA MET A 125 -5.51 -8.20 -7.08
C MET A 125 -4.66 -7.28 -6.21
N SER A 126 -4.43 -6.04 -6.63
CA SER A 126 -3.40 -5.17 -6.05
C SER A 126 -3.57 -4.94 -4.55
N GLY A 127 -4.78 -4.78 -4.04
CA GLY A 127 -5.01 -4.64 -2.60
C GLY A 127 -4.51 -5.83 -1.80
N ALA A 128 -4.82 -7.05 -2.23
CA ALA A 128 -4.32 -8.27 -1.60
C ALA A 128 -2.79 -8.41 -1.75
N ARG A 129 -2.24 -8.03 -2.91
CA ARG A 129 -0.79 -8.03 -3.16
C ARG A 129 -0.03 -7.12 -2.19
N LEU A 130 -0.51 -5.90 -1.95
CA LEU A 130 0.11 -4.97 -1.00
C LEU A 130 0.26 -5.62 0.39
N VAL A 131 -0.83 -6.21 0.89
CA VAL A 131 -0.81 -6.90 2.20
C VAL A 131 0.12 -8.10 2.20
N THR A 132 0.08 -8.91 1.15
CA THR A 132 0.95 -10.10 1.02
C THR A 132 2.42 -9.71 1.00
N THR A 133 2.79 -8.71 0.18
CA THR A 133 4.17 -8.22 0.09
C THR A 133 4.64 -7.64 1.42
N ALA A 134 3.83 -6.80 2.05
CA ALA A 134 4.13 -6.21 3.35
C ALA A 134 4.37 -7.27 4.43
N LEU A 135 3.50 -8.29 4.51
CA LEU A 135 3.64 -9.37 5.47
C LEU A 135 4.93 -10.16 5.26
N HIS A 136 5.23 -10.56 4.03
CA HIS A 136 6.47 -11.28 3.72
C HIS A 136 7.72 -10.45 4.03
N GLU A 137 7.68 -9.14 3.78
CA GLU A 137 8.79 -8.25 4.09
C GLU A 137 8.97 -8.07 5.61
N LEU A 138 7.89 -7.94 6.38
CA LEU A 138 7.96 -7.93 7.85
C LEU A 138 8.61 -9.20 8.39
N GLU A 139 8.17 -10.38 7.91
CA GLU A 139 8.76 -11.66 8.31
C GLU A 139 10.23 -11.80 7.90
N ARG A 140 10.58 -11.37 6.68
CA ARG A 140 11.97 -11.38 6.19
C ARG A 140 12.87 -10.51 7.07
N ARG A 141 12.44 -9.28 7.38
CA ARG A 141 13.19 -8.37 8.27
C ARG A 141 13.35 -8.95 9.65
N HIS A 142 12.30 -9.49 10.22
CA HIS A 142 12.36 -10.13 11.53
C HIS A 142 13.35 -11.28 11.59
N ARG A 143 13.37 -12.16 10.59
CA ARG A 143 14.32 -13.30 10.52
C ARG A 143 15.77 -12.86 10.48
N ILE A 144 16.08 -11.68 9.97
CA ILE A 144 17.44 -11.12 9.94
C ILE A 144 17.72 -10.17 11.11
N GLY A 145 16.92 -10.23 12.17
CA GLY A 145 17.12 -9.46 13.39
C GLY A 145 16.80 -7.97 13.30
N LYS A 146 16.08 -7.52 12.26
CA LYS A 146 15.67 -6.12 12.15
C LYS A 146 14.31 -5.90 12.80
N ARG A 147 14.03 -4.65 13.20
CA ARG A 147 12.69 -4.22 13.59
C ARG A 147 11.74 -4.55 12.44
N ALA A 148 10.62 -5.17 12.74
CA ALA A 148 9.63 -5.57 11.76
C ALA A 148 8.31 -5.96 12.42
N ARG A 149 7.54 -4.97 12.84
CA ARG A 149 6.29 -5.16 13.55
C ARG A 149 5.08 -4.69 12.76
N TYR A 150 5.09 -3.45 12.30
CA TYR A 150 3.93 -2.85 11.65
C TYR A 150 4.18 -2.57 10.18
N ALA A 151 3.14 -2.76 9.36
CA ALA A 151 3.13 -2.29 7.99
C ALA A 151 1.83 -1.55 7.68
N LEU A 152 1.98 -0.50 6.87
CA LEU A 152 0.90 0.26 6.26
C LEU A 152 0.76 -0.16 4.79
N CYS A 153 -0.45 -0.53 4.38
CA CYS A 153 -0.80 -0.79 2.99
C CYS A 153 -1.84 0.24 2.56
N THR A 154 -1.60 0.98 1.48
CA THR A 154 -2.51 2.03 1.03
C THR A 154 -2.56 2.16 -0.49
N MET A 155 -3.71 2.54 -1.01
CA MET A 155 -3.91 2.77 -2.43
C MET A 155 -4.99 3.80 -2.70
N CYS A 156 -4.87 4.52 -3.82
CA CYS A 156 -5.94 5.32 -4.37
C CYS A 156 -6.93 4.42 -5.11
N ILE A 157 -8.16 4.88 -5.18
CA ILE A 157 -9.26 4.19 -5.85
C ILE A 157 -9.96 5.21 -6.75
N GLY A 158 -10.40 4.76 -7.91
CA GLY A 158 -11.13 5.62 -8.85
C GLY A 158 -12.30 6.36 -8.20
N VAL A 159 -12.75 7.44 -8.85
CA VAL A 159 -13.85 8.29 -8.39
C VAL A 159 -13.51 9.11 -7.11
N GLY A 160 -12.24 9.21 -6.73
CA GLY A 160 -11.83 10.05 -5.61
C GLY A 160 -11.89 9.36 -4.26
N GLN A 161 -11.39 8.13 -4.16
CA GLN A 161 -11.33 7.40 -2.91
C GLN A 161 -9.88 7.00 -2.59
N GLY A 162 -9.64 6.74 -1.30
CA GLY A 162 -8.43 6.10 -0.80
C GLY A 162 -8.75 5.09 0.28
N ILE A 163 -7.94 4.05 0.38
CA ILE A 163 -8.01 3.05 1.44
C ILE A 163 -6.64 2.85 2.06
N ALA A 164 -6.62 2.61 3.36
CA ALA A 164 -5.41 2.27 4.10
C ALA A 164 -5.70 1.19 5.15
N THR A 165 -4.75 0.30 5.34
CA THR A 165 -4.82 -0.80 6.30
C THR A 165 -3.49 -0.89 7.04
N VAL A 166 -3.53 -1.01 8.36
CA VAL A 166 -2.36 -1.32 9.17
C VAL A 166 -2.43 -2.77 9.59
N ILE A 167 -1.36 -3.50 9.35
CA ILE A 167 -1.16 -4.87 9.83
C ILE A 167 0.00 -4.93 10.82
N GLU A 168 -0.11 -5.84 11.79
CA GLU A 168 0.93 -6.16 12.75
C GLU A 168 1.36 -7.62 12.55
N ARG A 169 2.65 -7.88 12.38
CA ARG A 169 3.20 -9.24 12.39
C ARG A 169 3.06 -9.85 13.80
N VAL A 170 2.56 -11.05 13.90
CA VAL A 170 2.44 -11.80 15.15
C VAL A 170 3.49 -12.90 15.27
#